data_9aab72c0e1668a8e51f2e35b672465b8
#
_entry.id   9aab72c0e1668a8e51f2e35b672465b8
#
_cell.length_a   1.000
_cell.length_b   1.000
_cell.length_c   1.000
_cell.angle_alpha   90.00
_cell.angle_beta   90.00
_cell.angle_gamma   90.00
#
_symmetry.space_group_name_H-M   'P 1'
#
loop_
_entity.id
_entity.type
_entity.pdbx_description
1 polymer ?
#
loop_
_entity_poly.entity_id
_entity_poly.type
_entity_poly.pdbx_seq_one_letter_code
_entity_poly.pdbx_strand_id
1 'polypeptide(L)'
;MLIAAIKNIVKIFDNTIYDTFIKAAEKCGLDCVLLENTKELLEIVSRVNLITVFGGDGTTLMTAEIAATYGIPILTVNLGKLGFMSQLEVKDIENGLRLIAKKQYKLDSREMIKIQFKDKTISALNDIVICNKFRNKVVALDLYIDDEFVDTLKGDGVIVSTPTGSTAYSLAAGGPIIHPNLNITLITPLCPHSLRNRPIVVNGDIPDVGDID
;
A
#
# COMPACT_ATOMS: atom_id res chain seq x y z
N MET A 1 -10.11 -9.22 21.62
CA MET A 1 -9.66 -8.78 20.27
C MET A 1 -8.20 -8.44 20.40
N LEU A 2 -7.33 -9.09 19.60
CA LEU A 2 -5.89 -8.87 19.66
C LEU A 2 -5.46 -7.85 18.60
N ILE A 3 -4.79 -6.79 19.04
CA ILE A 3 -4.17 -5.77 18.20
C ILE A 3 -2.66 -6.03 18.15
N ALA A 4 -2.09 -6.15 16.95
CA ALA A 4 -0.66 -6.15 16.72
C ALA A 4 -0.21 -4.72 16.38
N ALA A 5 0.48 -4.06 17.28
CA ALA A 5 0.98 -2.70 17.12
C ALA A 5 2.44 -2.75 16.67
N ILE A 6 2.73 -2.26 15.47
CA ILE A 6 4.08 -2.32 14.86
C ILE A 6 4.76 -0.97 15.02
N LYS A 7 5.94 -0.97 15.64
CA LYS A 7 6.78 0.22 15.78
C LYS A 7 7.28 0.73 14.43
N ASN A 8 7.47 2.03 14.33
CA ASN A 8 8.11 2.60 13.16
C ASN A 8 9.62 2.36 13.20
N ILE A 9 10.12 1.53 12.29
CA ILE A 9 11.54 1.15 12.21
C ILE A 9 12.40 2.27 11.60
N VAL A 10 11.79 3.18 10.84
CA VAL A 10 12.52 4.21 10.06
C VAL A 10 12.80 5.46 10.89
N LYS A 11 11.94 5.76 11.87
CA LYS A 11 12.08 6.92 12.74
C LYS A 11 11.98 6.48 14.20
N ILE A 12 13.00 6.79 14.97
CA ILE A 12 12.96 6.61 16.42
C ILE A 12 12.01 7.69 16.97
N PHE A 13 10.78 7.27 17.30
CA PHE A 13 9.83 8.11 18.00
C PHE A 13 9.95 7.87 19.51
N ASP A 14 9.49 8.85 20.29
CA ASP A 14 9.38 8.71 21.73
C ASP A 14 8.49 7.50 22.08
N ASN A 15 9.02 6.58 22.87
CA ASN A 15 8.32 5.36 23.29
C ASN A 15 7.01 5.65 24.04
N THR A 16 6.83 6.87 24.57
CA THR A 16 5.62 7.29 25.28
C THR A 16 4.34 7.15 24.43
N ILE A 17 4.46 7.23 23.09
CA ILE A 17 3.32 7.08 22.18
C ILE A 17 2.81 5.62 22.19
N TYR A 18 3.73 4.66 22.16
CA TYR A 18 3.37 3.24 22.21
C TYR A 18 2.75 2.87 23.55
N ASP A 19 3.33 3.38 24.65
CA ASP A 19 2.79 3.19 26.00
C ASP A 19 1.38 3.80 26.14
N THR A 20 1.17 4.97 25.54
CA THR A 20 -0.14 5.62 25.50
C THR A 20 -1.15 4.78 24.75
N PHE A 21 -0.76 4.21 23.59
CA PHE A 21 -1.63 3.34 22.80
C PHE A 21 -2.00 2.07 23.57
N ILE A 22 -1.01 1.38 24.16
CA ILE A 22 -1.23 0.15 24.94
C ILE A 22 -2.19 0.42 26.11
N LYS A 23 -1.93 1.45 26.92
CA LYS A 23 -2.80 1.83 28.03
C LYS A 23 -4.22 2.18 27.58
N ALA A 24 -4.37 2.83 26.43
CA ALA A 24 -5.68 3.16 25.87
C ALA A 24 -6.41 1.89 25.37
N ALA A 25 -5.69 0.92 24.77
CA ALA A 25 -6.24 -0.35 24.36
C ALA A 25 -6.74 -1.16 25.57
N GLU A 26 -5.93 -1.27 26.62
CA GLU A 26 -6.29 -1.94 27.89
C GLU A 26 -7.55 -1.34 28.54
N LYS A 27 -7.64 -0.01 28.62
CA LYS A 27 -8.84 0.69 29.12
C LYS A 27 -10.11 0.37 28.31
N CYS A 28 -9.94 0.06 27.02
CA CYS A 28 -11.05 -0.32 26.13
C CYS A 28 -11.34 -1.83 26.12
N GLY A 29 -10.63 -2.63 26.92
CA GLY A 29 -10.77 -4.10 26.95
C GLY A 29 -10.24 -4.78 25.69
N LEU A 30 -9.24 -4.17 25.02
CA LEU A 30 -8.56 -4.70 23.85
C LEU A 30 -7.17 -5.23 24.25
N ASP A 31 -6.84 -6.44 23.81
CA ASP A 31 -5.50 -6.99 23.96
C ASP A 31 -4.57 -6.34 22.95
N CYS A 32 -3.38 -5.94 23.36
CA CYS A 32 -2.40 -5.32 22.48
C CYS A 32 -1.02 -5.91 22.69
N VAL A 33 -0.34 -6.23 21.59
CA VAL A 33 1.06 -6.62 21.58
C VAL A 33 1.85 -5.64 20.74
N LEU A 34 2.98 -5.16 21.27
CA LEU A 34 3.89 -4.27 20.56
C LEU A 34 4.97 -5.11 19.88
N LEU A 35 5.16 -4.89 18.59
CA LEU A 35 6.09 -5.63 17.74
C LEU A 35 7.14 -4.67 17.16
N GLU A 36 8.37 -5.17 17.06
CA GLU A 36 9.49 -4.40 16.50
C GLU A 36 9.50 -4.41 14.96
N ASN A 37 8.92 -5.46 14.35
CA ASN A 37 8.99 -5.65 12.89
C ASN A 37 7.91 -6.61 12.37
N THR A 38 7.83 -6.71 11.04
CA THR A 38 6.87 -7.58 10.35
C THR A 38 7.15 -9.08 10.50
N LYS A 39 8.38 -9.49 10.87
CA LYS A 39 8.69 -10.91 11.09
C LYS A 39 8.00 -11.40 12.36
N GLU A 40 8.05 -10.61 13.43
CA GLU A 40 7.32 -10.91 14.66
C GLU A 40 5.80 -10.95 14.44
N LEU A 41 5.28 -10.10 13.53
CA LEU A 41 3.88 -10.17 13.14
C LEU A 41 3.52 -11.53 12.54
N LEU A 42 4.35 -12.08 11.66
CA LEU A 42 4.10 -13.36 11.02
C LEU A 42 4.03 -14.53 12.02
N GLU A 43 4.78 -14.45 13.13
CA GLU A 43 4.76 -15.49 14.18
C GLU A 43 3.41 -15.58 14.92
N ILE A 44 2.66 -14.48 14.99
CA ILE A 44 1.40 -14.39 15.73
C ILE A 44 0.17 -14.10 14.86
N VAL A 45 0.37 -13.94 13.55
CA VAL A 45 -0.62 -13.39 12.62
C VAL A 45 -1.98 -14.10 12.65
N SER A 46 -1.99 -15.42 12.86
CA SER A 46 -3.22 -16.21 12.94
C SER A 46 -4.16 -15.83 14.10
N ARG A 47 -3.66 -15.09 15.11
CA ARG A 47 -4.43 -14.65 16.28
C ARG A 47 -4.76 -13.16 16.21
N VAL A 48 -4.18 -12.43 15.26
CA VAL A 48 -4.32 -10.98 15.14
C VAL A 48 -5.64 -10.62 14.48
N ASN A 49 -6.36 -9.67 15.06
CA ASN A 49 -7.62 -9.17 14.51
C ASN A 49 -7.49 -7.77 13.88
N LEU A 50 -6.44 -7.02 14.26
CA LEU A 50 -6.16 -5.68 13.77
C LEU A 50 -4.65 -5.44 13.80
N ILE A 51 -4.09 -4.97 12.70
CA ILE A 51 -2.71 -4.48 12.65
C ILE A 51 -2.77 -2.97 12.85
N THR A 52 -2.02 -2.44 13.83
CA THR A 52 -1.83 -0.99 13.97
C THR A 52 -0.41 -0.63 13.60
N VAL A 53 -0.25 0.35 12.72
CA VAL A 53 1.05 0.89 12.31
C VAL A 53 1.19 2.34 12.73
N PHE A 54 2.37 2.70 13.25
CA PHE A 54 2.69 4.05 13.65
C PHE A 54 3.59 4.69 12.62
N GLY A 55 3.09 5.72 11.92
CA GLY A 55 3.86 6.40 10.88
C GLY A 55 2.99 6.98 9.79
N GLY A 56 3.56 7.08 8.60
CA GLY A 56 2.86 7.50 7.38
C GLY A 56 2.61 6.33 6.44
N ASP A 57 2.27 6.68 5.18
CA ASP A 57 1.92 5.72 4.13
C ASP A 57 2.99 4.63 3.92
N GLY A 58 4.28 4.98 3.98
CA GLY A 58 5.37 4.00 3.81
C GLY A 58 5.36 2.87 4.84
N THR A 59 4.96 3.14 6.09
CA THR A 59 4.85 2.10 7.13
C THR A 59 3.65 1.19 6.86
N THR A 60 2.56 1.75 6.36
CA THR A 60 1.36 1.01 5.95
C THR A 60 1.70 0.05 4.81
N LEU A 61 2.46 0.50 3.81
CA LEU A 61 2.89 -0.33 2.68
C LEU A 61 3.67 -1.58 3.10
N MET A 62 4.52 -1.46 4.13
CA MET A 62 5.31 -2.59 4.64
C MET A 62 4.47 -3.73 5.23
N THR A 63 3.25 -3.44 5.65
CA THR A 63 2.32 -4.41 6.27
C THR A 63 1.19 -4.84 5.36
N ALA A 64 0.99 -4.12 4.25
CA ALA A 64 -0.16 -4.31 3.36
C ALA A 64 -0.27 -5.72 2.79
N GLU A 65 0.84 -6.32 2.34
CA GLU A 65 0.85 -7.67 1.79
C GLU A 65 0.45 -8.72 2.85
N ILE A 66 0.98 -8.60 4.07
CA ILE A 66 0.62 -9.50 5.18
C ILE A 66 -0.85 -9.32 5.53
N ALA A 67 -1.29 -8.07 5.66
CA ALA A 67 -2.67 -7.76 5.97
C ALA A 67 -3.65 -8.33 4.93
N ALA A 68 -3.35 -8.17 3.65
CA ALA A 68 -4.14 -8.71 2.55
C ALA A 68 -4.16 -10.25 2.54
N THR A 69 -3.01 -10.89 2.74
CA THR A 69 -2.89 -12.35 2.74
C THR A 69 -3.74 -13.00 3.83
N TYR A 70 -3.80 -12.36 5.01
CA TYR A 70 -4.54 -12.90 6.16
C TYR A 70 -5.91 -12.24 6.40
N GLY A 71 -6.32 -11.32 5.54
CA GLY A 71 -7.61 -10.61 5.65
C GLY A 71 -7.72 -9.75 6.91
N ILE A 72 -6.61 -9.19 7.39
CA ILE A 72 -6.55 -8.42 8.64
C ILE A 72 -6.58 -6.91 8.30
N PRO A 73 -7.51 -6.12 8.86
CA PRO A 73 -7.52 -4.68 8.64
C PRO A 73 -6.31 -3.98 9.26
N ILE A 74 -5.93 -2.84 8.67
CA ILE A 74 -4.85 -1.99 9.15
C ILE A 74 -5.44 -0.69 9.72
N LEU A 75 -4.94 -0.28 10.88
CA LEU A 75 -5.16 1.04 11.46
C LEU A 75 -3.85 1.82 11.43
N THR A 76 -3.82 2.96 10.77
CA THR A 76 -2.64 3.83 10.74
C THR A 76 -2.76 4.98 11.72
N VAL A 77 -1.81 5.07 12.66
CA VAL A 77 -1.65 6.21 13.56
C VAL A 77 -0.56 7.13 13.02
N ASN A 78 -0.95 8.31 12.59
CA ASN A 78 -0.04 9.30 12.02
C ASN A 78 0.84 9.92 13.11
N LEU A 79 2.15 9.89 12.88
CA LEU A 79 3.16 10.48 13.78
C LEU A 79 3.78 11.78 13.23
N GLY A 80 3.25 12.34 12.15
CA GLY A 80 3.84 13.51 11.52
C GLY A 80 2.87 14.21 10.57
N LYS A 81 3.30 14.41 9.33
CA LYS A 81 2.43 15.00 8.30
C LYS A 81 1.34 13.99 7.91
N LEU A 82 0.11 14.48 7.79
CA LEU A 82 -1.03 13.69 7.36
C LEU A 82 -0.75 13.05 5.99
N GLY A 83 -0.83 11.74 5.92
CA GLY A 83 -0.74 10.96 4.68
C GLY A 83 -2.14 10.65 4.10
N PHE A 84 -2.16 10.07 2.91
CA PHE A 84 -3.41 9.67 2.25
C PHE A 84 -4.06 8.42 2.90
N MET A 85 -3.28 7.64 3.66
CA MET A 85 -3.74 6.39 4.28
C MET A 85 -3.85 6.47 5.81
N SER A 86 -3.61 7.65 6.41
CA SER A 86 -3.65 7.80 7.87
C SER A 86 -5.08 7.99 8.37
N GLN A 87 -5.50 7.20 9.38
CA GLN A 87 -6.85 7.26 9.95
C GLN A 87 -6.92 7.98 11.29
N LEU A 88 -5.86 7.92 12.13
CA LEU A 88 -5.84 8.56 13.44
C LEU A 88 -4.62 9.47 13.60
N GLU A 89 -4.80 10.55 14.32
CA GLU A 89 -3.71 11.30 14.93
C GLU A 89 -3.47 10.79 16.36
N VAL A 90 -2.29 11.08 16.94
CA VAL A 90 -1.93 10.65 18.29
C VAL A 90 -2.96 11.08 19.32
N LYS A 91 -3.51 12.29 19.19
CA LYS A 91 -4.54 12.83 20.09
C LYS A 91 -5.86 12.07 20.06
N ASP A 92 -6.15 11.33 18.98
CA ASP A 92 -7.41 10.64 18.76
C ASP A 92 -7.35 9.14 19.09
N ILE A 93 -6.20 8.64 19.55
CA ILE A 93 -5.96 7.21 19.84
C ILE A 93 -7.05 6.64 20.77
N GLU A 94 -7.30 7.26 21.94
CA GLU A 94 -8.24 6.74 22.92
C GLU A 94 -9.68 6.69 22.35
N ASN A 95 -10.10 7.72 21.63
CA ASN A 95 -11.41 7.76 21.00
C ASN A 95 -11.52 6.70 19.88
N GLY A 96 -10.51 6.57 19.03
CA GLY A 96 -10.47 5.58 17.96
C GLY A 96 -10.56 4.15 18.50
N LEU A 97 -9.77 3.80 19.51
CA LEU A 97 -9.80 2.49 20.15
C LEU A 97 -11.15 2.19 20.83
N ARG A 98 -11.77 3.20 21.43
CA ARG A 98 -13.13 3.06 21.98
C ARG A 98 -14.17 2.75 20.93
N LEU A 99 -14.09 3.39 19.75
CA LEU A 99 -14.98 3.10 18.62
C LEU A 99 -14.75 1.69 18.07
N ILE A 100 -13.49 1.26 17.99
CA ILE A 100 -13.11 -0.10 17.57
C ILE A 100 -13.68 -1.13 18.54
N ALA A 101 -13.50 -0.95 19.85
CA ALA A 101 -14.05 -1.85 20.87
C ALA A 101 -15.58 -1.99 20.77
N LYS A 102 -16.28 -0.90 20.39
CA LYS A 102 -17.72 -0.88 20.18
C LYS A 102 -18.17 -1.34 18.78
N LYS A 103 -17.24 -1.73 17.91
CA LYS A 103 -17.47 -2.06 16.49
C LYS A 103 -18.16 -0.92 15.71
N GLN A 104 -17.87 0.33 16.08
CA GLN A 104 -18.42 1.55 15.47
C GLN A 104 -17.39 2.16 14.50
N TYR A 105 -17.03 1.43 13.46
CA TYR A 105 -16.10 1.84 12.41
C TYR A 105 -16.55 1.31 11.05
N LYS A 106 -16.00 1.87 10.00
CA LYS A 106 -16.14 1.37 8.62
C LYS A 106 -14.79 0.87 8.14
N LEU A 107 -14.81 -0.21 7.38
CA LEU A 107 -13.63 -0.67 6.63
C LEU A 107 -13.57 0.07 5.29
N ASP A 108 -12.39 0.53 4.96
CA ASP A 108 -12.07 1.09 3.65
C ASP A 108 -11.27 0.05 2.87
N SER A 109 -11.91 -0.58 1.90
CA SER A 109 -11.26 -1.59 1.07
C SER A 109 -10.39 -0.93 0.01
N ARG A 110 -9.19 -1.47 -0.18
CA ARG A 110 -8.21 -0.97 -1.15
C ARG A 110 -7.81 -2.08 -2.09
N GLU A 111 -7.79 -1.77 -3.36
CA GLU A 111 -7.27 -2.69 -4.38
C GLU A 111 -5.75 -2.81 -4.27
N MET A 112 -5.23 -4.00 -4.57
CA MET A 112 -3.80 -4.27 -4.69
C MET A 112 -3.51 -4.81 -6.09
N ILE A 113 -2.40 -4.36 -6.66
CA ILE A 113 -1.86 -4.95 -7.89
C ILE A 113 -1.10 -6.20 -7.54
N LYS A 114 -1.29 -7.24 -8.35
CA LYS A 114 -0.53 -8.48 -8.32
C LYS A 114 0.02 -8.75 -9.70
N ILE A 115 1.31 -8.95 -9.81
CA ILE A 115 1.96 -9.34 -11.05
C ILE A 115 2.65 -10.69 -10.91
N GLN A 116 2.65 -11.44 -11.98
CA GLN A 116 3.47 -12.63 -12.16
C GLN A 116 4.75 -12.24 -12.92
N PHE A 117 5.91 -12.57 -12.38
CA PHE A 117 7.18 -12.40 -13.05
C PHE A 117 7.99 -13.68 -12.90
N LYS A 118 8.09 -14.46 -13.98
CA LYS A 118 8.65 -15.81 -13.93
C LYS A 118 7.92 -16.64 -12.87
N ASP A 119 8.67 -17.23 -11.95
CA ASP A 119 8.13 -18.07 -10.87
C ASP A 119 7.73 -17.27 -9.61
N LYS A 120 7.72 -15.93 -9.69
CA LYS A 120 7.45 -15.05 -8.54
C LYS A 120 6.19 -14.26 -8.75
N THR A 121 5.36 -14.23 -7.73
CA THR A 121 4.25 -13.30 -7.61
C THR A 121 4.68 -12.11 -6.76
N ILE A 122 4.42 -10.90 -7.22
CA ILE A 122 4.70 -9.65 -6.52
C ILE A 122 3.40 -8.90 -6.35
N SER A 123 3.13 -8.44 -5.12
CA SER A 123 1.93 -7.67 -4.82
C SER A 123 2.30 -6.27 -4.32
N ALA A 124 1.52 -5.27 -4.67
CA ALA A 124 1.71 -3.90 -4.20
C ALA A 124 0.38 -3.19 -3.94
N LEU A 125 0.33 -2.42 -2.86
CA LEU A 125 -0.81 -1.54 -2.56
C LEU A 125 -0.78 -0.26 -3.39
N ASN A 126 0.39 0.28 -3.71
CA ASN A 126 0.53 1.49 -4.52
C ASN A 126 0.79 1.16 -5.99
N ASP A 127 2.01 0.74 -6.29
CA ASP A 127 2.48 0.59 -7.66
C ASP A 127 3.61 -0.44 -7.78
N ILE A 128 3.81 -0.91 -8.99
CA ILE A 128 4.92 -1.76 -9.41
C ILE A 128 5.61 -1.05 -10.57
N VAL A 129 6.93 -0.95 -10.49
CA VAL A 129 7.75 -0.26 -11.48
C VAL A 129 8.54 -1.27 -12.30
N ILE A 130 8.35 -1.24 -13.61
CA ILE A 130 9.10 -2.05 -14.57
C ILE A 130 10.09 -1.12 -15.27
N CYS A 131 11.38 -1.33 -15.05
CA CYS A 131 12.42 -0.46 -15.61
C CYS A 131 13.70 -1.25 -15.88
N ASN A 132 14.62 -0.66 -16.65
CA ASN A 132 15.91 -1.27 -16.87
C ASN A 132 16.74 -1.32 -15.57
N LYS A 133 17.40 -2.44 -15.32
CA LYS A 133 18.36 -2.60 -14.22
C LYS A 133 19.45 -1.52 -14.23
N PHE A 134 19.88 -1.12 -15.42
CA PHE A 134 20.81 -0.04 -15.63
C PHE A 134 20.04 1.23 -15.99
N ARG A 135 19.84 2.12 -15.03
CA ARG A 135 19.01 3.34 -15.13
C ARG A 135 19.40 4.32 -16.27
N ASN A 136 20.49 4.06 -16.98
CA ASN A 136 20.97 4.84 -18.11
C ASN A 136 20.63 4.23 -19.48
N LYS A 137 19.79 3.23 -19.54
CA LYS A 137 19.37 2.59 -20.79
C LYS A 137 17.86 2.68 -20.96
N VAL A 138 17.45 3.12 -22.13
CA VAL A 138 16.04 3.11 -22.55
C VAL A 138 15.55 1.67 -22.68
N VAL A 139 14.35 1.43 -22.21
CA VAL A 139 13.62 0.17 -22.48
C VAL A 139 12.57 0.40 -23.55
N ALA A 140 12.26 -0.64 -24.30
CA ALA A 140 11.09 -0.72 -25.15
C ALA A 140 10.20 -1.86 -24.59
N LEU A 141 9.00 -1.50 -24.15
CA LEU A 141 8.04 -2.42 -23.56
C LEU A 141 6.79 -2.44 -24.44
N ASP A 142 6.43 -3.60 -24.94
CA ASP A 142 5.18 -3.77 -25.67
C ASP A 142 4.05 -3.97 -24.65
N LEU A 143 3.04 -3.10 -24.73
CA LEU A 143 1.88 -3.13 -23.88
C LEU A 143 0.75 -3.87 -24.59
N TYR A 144 0.23 -4.88 -23.94
CA TYR A 144 -0.97 -5.61 -24.33
C TYR A 144 -2.03 -5.44 -23.24
N ILE A 145 -3.29 -5.34 -23.63
CA ILE A 145 -4.46 -5.33 -22.74
C ILE A 145 -5.45 -6.33 -23.34
N ASP A 146 -5.88 -7.32 -22.56
CA ASP A 146 -6.76 -8.41 -23.02
C ASP A 146 -6.23 -9.09 -24.30
N ASP A 147 -4.92 -9.39 -24.34
CA ASP A 147 -4.19 -9.98 -25.46
C ASP A 147 -4.13 -9.10 -26.74
N GLU A 148 -4.68 -7.89 -26.69
CA GLU A 148 -4.60 -6.94 -27.81
C GLU A 148 -3.41 -5.98 -27.61
N PHE A 149 -2.57 -5.87 -28.66
CA PHE A 149 -1.47 -4.92 -28.67
C PHE A 149 -1.99 -3.49 -28.67
N VAL A 150 -1.51 -2.69 -27.70
CA VAL A 150 -1.90 -1.28 -27.52
C VAL A 150 -0.83 -0.34 -28.04
N ASP A 151 0.41 -0.46 -27.56
CA ASP A 151 1.52 0.43 -27.95
C ASP A 151 2.86 -0.17 -27.52
N THR A 152 3.95 0.37 -28.08
CA THR A 152 5.33 0.15 -27.62
C THR A 152 5.80 1.34 -26.82
N LEU A 153 5.93 1.19 -25.51
CA LEU A 153 6.40 2.24 -24.59
C LEU A 153 7.94 2.29 -24.60
N LYS A 154 8.52 3.37 -25.11
CA LYS A 154 9.97 3.61 -25.10
C LYS A 154 10.30 4.70 -24.11
N GLY A 155 11.13 4.41 -23.09
CA GLY A 155 11.50 5.35 -22.04
C GLY A 155 12.34 4.69 -20.96
N ASP A 156 12.32 5.24 -19.76
CA ASP A 156 13.03 4.68 -18.61
C ASP A 156 12.30 3.45 -18.01
N GLY A 157 10.99 3.32 -18.28
CA GLY A 157 10.17 2.23 -17.80
C GLY A 157 8.68 2.56 -17.81
N VAL A 158 7.93 1.80 -17.03
CA VAL A 158 6.49 2.00 -16.81
C VAL A 158 6.15 1.77 -15.34
N ILE A 159 5.17 2.52 -14.85
CA ILE A 159 4.56 2.34 -13.54
C ILE A 159 3.17 1.75 -13.76
N VAL A 160 2.88 0.62 -13.13
CA VAL A 160 1.54 0.04 -13.05
C VAL A 160 1.03 0.30 -11.65
N SER A 161 -0.04 1.07 -11.50
CA SER A 161 -0.49 1.64 -10.24
C SER A 161 -1.95 1.35 -9.94
N THR A 162 -2.25 1.12 -8.67
CA THR A 162 -3.61 1.11 -8.13
C THR A 162 -4.16 2.54 -8.05
N PRO A 163 -5.46 2.73 -7.82
CA PRO A 163 -6.01 4.03 -7.48
C PRO A 163 -5.35 4.65 -6.24
N THR A 164 -5.02 3.85 -5.22
CA THR A 164 -4.30 4.30 -4.02
C THR A 164 -2.90 4.82 -4.40
N GLY A 165 -2.19 4.11 -5.25
CA GLY A 165 -0.85 4.47 -5.74
C GLY A 165 -0.83 5.63 -6.73
N SER A 166 -1.99 6.04 -7.27
CA SER A 166 -2.06 7.19 -8.19
C SER A 166 -1.51 8.48 -7.60
N THR A 167 -1.51 8.62 -6.27
CA THR A 167 -0.94 9.76 -5.54
C THR A 167 0.52 9.57 -5.12
N ALA A 168 1.14 8.43 -5.49
CA ALA A 168 2.53 8.09 -5.19
C ALA A 168 3.46 8.37 -6.39
N TYR A 169 4.22 7.40 -6.84
CA TYR A 169 5.20 7.60 -7.92
C TYR A 169 4.55 7.92 -9.27
N SER A 170 3.38 7.34 -9.54
CA SER A 170 2.61 7.66 -10.74
C SER A 170 2.29 9.16 -10.87
N LEU A 171 1.93 9.83 -9.76
CA LEU A 171 1.70 11.28 -9.76
C LEU A 171 2.95 12.07 -10.16
N ALA A 172 4.11 11.71 -9.60
CA ALA A 172 5.39 12.34 -9.94
C ALA A 172 5.78 12.12 -11.41
N ALA A 173 5.34 11.01 -12.01
CA ALA A 173 5.54 10.70 -13.42
C ALA A 173 4.49 11.33 -14.37
N GLY A 174 3.57 12.16 -13.84
CA GLY A 174 2.54 12.84 -14.62
C GLY A 174 1.23 12.06 -14.77
N GLY A 175 1.02 11.01 -13.98
CA GLY A 175 -0.25 10.29 -13.90
C GLY A 175 -1.35 11.13 -13.24
N PRO A 176 -2.63 10.88 -13.54
CA PRO A 176 -3.77 11.53 -12.91
C PRO A 176 -3.98 11.02 -11.48
N ILE A 177 -4.63 11.85 -10.65
CA ILE A 177 -5.14 11.42 -9.34
C ILE A 177 -6.43 10.65 -9.57
N ILE A 178 -6.48 9.44 -9.03
CA ILE A 178 -7.63 8.54 -9.13
C ILE A 178 -8.28 8.39 -7.75
N HIS A 179 -9.62 8.43 -7.72
CA HIS A 179 -10.35 8.19 -6.49
C HIS A 179 -10.13 6.73 -6.02
N PRO A 180 -9.73 6.50 -4.76
CA PRO A 180 -9.30 5.18 -4.28
C PRO A 180 -10.34 4.06 -4.36
N ASN A 181 -11.64 4.39 -4.48
CA ASN A 181 -12.72 3.42 -4.57
C ASN A 181 -13.08 3.03 -6.02
N LEU A 182 -12.32 3.50 -7.02
CA LEU A 182 -12.51 3.08 -8.39
C LEU A 182 -11.76 1.77 -8.64
N ASN A 183 -12.39 0.83 -9.32
CA ASN A 183 -11.74 -0.42 -9.73
C ASN A 183 -11.07 -0.21 -11.09
N ILE A 184 -9.85 0.31 -11.06
CA ILE A 184 -9.04 0.57 -12.25
C ILE A 184 -7.55 0.28 -12.01
N THR A 185 -6.83 0.08 -13.08
CA THR A 185 -5.36 0.08 -13.10
C THR A 185 -4.85 1.25 -13.93
N LEU A 186 -3.86 1.97 -13.41
CA LEU A 186 -3.24 3.11 -14.07
C LEU A 186 -1.85 2.72 -14.57
N ILE A 187 -1.61 2.87 -15.87
CA ILE A 187 -0.34 2.58 -16.54
C ILE A 187 0.30 3.91 -16.90
N THR A 188 1.42 4.25 -16.25
CA THR A 188 2.10 5.56 -16.42
C THR A 188 3.51 5.34 -16.98
N PRO A 189 3.80 5.76 -18.22
CA PRO A 189 5.15 5.70 -18.76
C PRO A 189 6.13 6.57 -17.99
N LEU A 190 7.35 6.06 -17.78
CA LEU A 190 8.45 6.80 -17.16
C LEU A 190 9.33 7.44 -18.23
N CYS A 191 9.47 8.78 -18.21
CA CYS A 191 10.31 9.54 -19.12
C CYS A 191 10.15 9.06 -20.59
N PRO A 192 8.92 9.00 -21.15
CA PRO A 192 8.72 8.45 -22.47
C PRO A 192 9.41 9.32 -23.55
N HIS A 193 10.04 8.69 -24.53
CA HIS A 193 10.68 9.36 -25.65
C HIS A 193 9.67 9.82 -26.72
N SER A 194 8.43 9.34 -26.65
CA SER A 194 7.35 9.75 -27.55
C SER A 194 6.39 10.71 -26.85
N LEU A 195 6.08 11.82 -27.46
CA LEU A 195 5.08 12.77 -26.96
C LEU A 195 3.64 12.20 -27.02
N ARG A 196 3.43 11.07 -27.69
CA ARG A 196 2.12 10.40 -27.77
C ARG A 196 1.84 9.55 -26.54
N ASN A 197 2.88 9.01 -25.90
CA ASN A 197 2.74 8.14 -24.73
C ASN A 197 2.22 8.95 -23.55
N ARG A 198 0.98 8.65 -23.18
CA ARG A 198 0.28 9.27 -22.04
C ARG A 198 -0.10 8.17 -21.05
N PRO A 199 -0.32 8.52 -19.78
CA PRO A 199 -0.92 7.58 -18.84
C PRO A 199 -2.24 7.02 -19.36
N ILE A 200 -2.42 5.72 -19.20
CA ILE A 200 -3.60 4.96 -19.65
C ILE A 200 -4.31 4.43 -18.40
N VAL A 201 -5.63 4.60 -18.38
CA VAL A 201 -6.49 4.02 -17.35
C VAL A 201 -7.22 2.83 -17.95
N VAL A 202 -7.13 1.69 -17.30
CA VAL A 202 -7.79 0.45 -17.73
C VAL A 202 -8.67 -0.10 -16.62
N ASN A 203 -9.56 -1.03 -16.94
CA ASN A 203 -10.36 -1.71 -15.91
C ASN A 203 -9.45 -2.49 -14.96
N GLY A 204 -9.76 -2.49 -13.65
CA GLY A 204 -9.00 -3.19 -12.62
C GLY A 204 -9.16 -4.71 -12.64
N ASP A 205 -10.22 -5.21 -13.27
CA ASP A 205 -10.52 -6.64 -13.38
C ASP A 205 -9.72 -7.35 -14.52
N ILE A 206 -8.57 -6.81 -14.92
CA ILE A 206 -7.73 -7.44 -15.92
C ILE A 206 -7.15 -8.74 -15.32
N PRO A 207 -7.48 -9.92 -15.87
CA PRO A 207 -6.83 -11.15 -15.49
C PRO A 207 -5.37 -11.10 -15.98
N ASP A 208 -4.46 -11.30 -15.06
CA ASP A 208 -3.01 -11.45 -15.26
C ASP A 208 -2.32 -10.42 -16.19
N VAL A 209 -1.47 -9.61 -15.60
CA VAL A 209 -0.44 -8.87 -16.35
C VAL A 209 0.52 -9.94 -16.91
N GLY A 210 0.46 -10.14 -18.23
CA GLY A 210 1.17 -11.20 -18.93
C GLY A 210 2.66 -11.29 -18.65
N ASP A 211 3.26 -12.37 -19.07
CA ASP A 211 4.68 -12.66 -18.89
C ASP A 211 5.55 -11.50 -19.40
N ILE A 212 6.44 -11.04 -18.55
CA ILE A 212 7.51 -10.11 -18.93
C ILE A 212 8.70 -10.97 -19.33
N ASP A 213 8.91 -11.14 -20.63
CA ASP A 213 10.07 -11.82 -21.21
C ASP A 213 11.40 -11.08 -20.95
#